data_047b78409ae265afe72b44ea09102887
#
_entry.id   047b78409ae265afe72b44ea09102887
#
_cell.length_a   1.000
_cell.length_b   1.000
_cell.length_c   1.000
_cell.angle_alpha   90.00
_cell.angle_beta   90.00
_cell.angle_gamma   90.00
#
_symmetry.space_group_name_H-M   'P 1'
#
loop_
_entity.id
_entity.type
_entity.pdbx_description
1 polymer ?
#
loop_
_entity_poly.entity_id
_entity_poly.type
_entity_poly.pdbx_seq_one_letter_code
_entity_poly.pdbx_strand_id
1 'polypeptide(L)'
;MKKLVSKIFRGSCCMLPLLGLFSCEDWQVKRVHSSVYYFDRPARMWEECLPLGNGRLGMMPDGGLDKEQVVLNEISLWSGSKQDTDNPQASYALPTIRRLLFEGRNDEAQQLMYQTFVCKGAGSGQGDGAEVPYGSYQLLGNLEIQYQYNSTDSVSNYRRQLNLEDAVSTTSFKRGSVTFMRESFTSFTQDVGVIHLTADVEKALNFSYTMNRPEHAILRLEGNDLWLEGQLPDGVDTTACRGMKFAACTRVVLPKGGLIVTDSSRITVQNASEAILLVSMATDYFASDYLERISQLLDEAAGKSYMALEREHSSAYQQYFNRVSLDLGSSERDFWPIDKRLAAFAQDKNDPGLQALYFQFGRYLLISSTRLGLLPPNLQGLWCHTIHTPWNGDYHLNINLQMNHWPAEVTNLSELHMPLIEWTKKQVT
;
A
#
# COMPACT_ATOMS: atom_id res chain seq x y z
N MET A 1 42.28 -8.66 -63.93
CA MET A 1 43.28 -9.50 -64.60
C MET A 1 43.76 -10.55 -63.63
N LYS A 2 43.45 -11.77 -63.96
CA LYS A 2 44.28 -12.97 -64.00
C LYS A 2 45.00 -13.32 -62.66
N LYS A 3 44.50 -14.40 -61.99
CA LYS A 3 44.94 -15.81 -62.20
C LYS A 3 46.26 -16.06 -61.49
N LEU A 4 46.45 -17.01 -60.73
CA LEU A 4 46.36 -18.50 -60.69
C LEU A 4 47.52 -18.98 -59.84
N VAL A 5 47.45 -19.93 -59.07
CA VAL A 5 47.56 -21.38 -59.05
C VAL A 5 48.34 -21.86 -57.78
N SER A 6 47.71 -22.59 -56.96
CA SER A 6 47.83 -24.02 -56.59
C SER A 6 49.25 -24.62 -56.40
N LYS A 7 49.48 -25.30 -55.32
CA LYS A 7 49.65 -26.78 -55.11
C LYS A 7 50.39 -27.12 -53.84
N ILE A 8 49.80 -27.86 -52.97
CA ILE A 8 50.10 -29.17 -52.41
C ILE A 8 51.53 -29.39 -51.90
N PHE A 9 51.70 -29.73 -50.60
CA PHE A 9 52.33 -30.96 -50.18
C PHE A 9 51.86 -31.47 -48.81
N ARG A 10 51.62 -32.78 -48.74
CA ARG A 10 51.24 -33.57 -47.57
C ARG A 10 52.44 -33.78 -46.66
N GLY A 11 52.20 -33.83 -45.36
CA GLY A 11 53.13 -34.33 -44.35
C GLY A 11 52.42 -34.52 -43.03
N SER A 12 52.10 -35.77 -42.73
CA SER A 12 51.47 -36.27 -41.52
C SER A 12 52.46 -36.21 -40.36
N CYS A 13 52.07 -35.64 -39.22
CA CYS A 13 52.59 -36.11 -37.92
C CYS A 13 51.59 -35.71 -36.81
N CYS A 14 51.08 -36.71 -36.12
CA CYS A 14 50.23 -36.60 -34.96
C CYS A 14 50.96 -35.96 -33.78
N MET A 15 50.42 -34.87 -33.21
CA MET A 15 50.55 -34.52 -31.78
C MET A 15 49.27 -33.86 -31.34
N LEU A 16 48.49 -34.55 -30.52
CA LEU A 16 47.38 -33.99 -29.73
C LEU A 16 47.94 -33.02 -28.69
N PRO A 17 47.42 -31.78 -28.61
CA PRO A 17 47.38 -31.08 -27.36
C PRO A 17 46.00 -31.28 -26.75
N LEU A 18 45.94 -31.81 -25.55
CA LEU A 18 44.81 -31.70 -24.65
C LEU A 18 44.51 -30.20 -24.44
N LEU A 19 43.59 -29.69 -25.23
CA LEU A 19 42.86 -28.47 -24.92
C LEU A 19 41.81 -28.82 -23.88
N GLY A 20 42.14 -28.56 -22.62
CA GLY A 20 41.15 -28.51 -21.57
C GLY A 20 40.07 -27.50 -21.95
N LEU A 21 38.89 -28.02 -22.26
CA LEU A 21 37.64 -27.24 -22.26
C LEU A 21 37.46 -26.72 -20.84
N PHE A 22 37.99 -25.55 -20.54
CA PHE A 22 37.44 -24.73 -19.47
C PHE A 22 36.05 -24.33 -19.99
N SER A 23 35.03 -25.08 -19.58
CA SER A 23 33.66 -24.65 -19.54
C SER A 23 33.67 -23.36 -18.73
N CYS A 24 33.43 -22.23 -19.37
CA CYS A 24 32.91 -21.08 -18.69
C CYS A 24 31.55 -21.53 -18.15
N GLU A 25 31.51 -22.13 -16.98
CA GLU A 25 30.34 -22.13 -16.17
C GLU A 25 29.98 -20.64 -16.00
N ASP A 26 28.92 -20.24 -16.65
CA ASP A 26 28.23 -19.00 -16.35
C ASP A 26 28.03 -18.96 -14.83
N TRP A 27 28.85 -18.19 -14.15
CA TRP A 27 28.61 -17.70 -12.84
C TRP A 27 27.41 -16.74 -12.97
N GLN A 28 26.22 -17.29 -13.19
CA GLN A 28 25.01 -16.62 -12.75
C GLN A 28 25.13 -16.55 -11.24
N VAL A 29 25.76 -15.50 -10.76
CA VAL A 29 25.57 -15.02 -9.41
C VAL A 29 24.05 -14.91 -9.28
N LYS A 30 23.43 -15.88 -8.60
CA LYS A 30 22.05 -15.74 -8.16
C LYS A 30 22.04 -14.40 -7.44
N ARG A 31 21.47 -13.37 -8.09
CA ARG A 31 21.21 -12.09 -7.43
C ARG A 31 20.46 -12.46 -6.18
N VAL A 32 21.07 -12.33 -5.03
CA VAL A 32 20.39 -12.40 -3.76
C VAL A 32 19.37 -11.28 -3.87
N HIS A 33 18.09 -11.61 -3.82
CA HIS A 33 17.01 -10.66 -4.04
C HIS A 33 17.07 -9.60 -2.95
N SER A 34 17.78 -8.52 -3.21
CA SER A 34 17.85 -7.33 -2.35
C SER A 34 16.49 -6.63 -2.21
N SER A 35 15.49 -7.09 -2.97
CA SER A 35 14.16 -6.48 -3.08
C SER A 35 13.08 -7.20 -2.29
N VAL A 36 13.43 -8.21 -1.48
CA VAL A 36 12.46 -8.95 -0.64
C VAL A 36 12.82 -8.78 0.83
N TYR A 37 11.84 -8.40 1.64
CA TYR A 37 11.97 -8.49 3.09
C TYR A 37 10.87 -9.36 3.69
N TYR A 38 11.15 -9.97 4.84
CA TYR A 38 10.20 -10.88 5.47
C TYR A 38 10.26 -10.85 6.99
N PHE A 39 9.17 -11.35 7.59
CA PHE A 39 9.05 -11.69 9.00
C PHE A 39 8.82 -13.20 9.14
N ASP A 40 9.32 -13.78 10.23
CA ASP A 40 9.10 -15.18 10.60
C ASP A 40 7.91 -15.36 11.56
N ARG A 41 7.04 -14.37 11.66
CA ARG A 41 5.84 -14.31 12.52
C ARG A 41 4.78 -13.36 11.94
N PRO A 42 3.51 -13.48 12.39
CA PRO A 42 2.49 -12.48 12.13
C PRO A 42 2.86 -11.09 12.67
N ALA A 43 2.24 -10.05 12.13
CA ALA A 43 2.38 -8.69 12.65
C ALA A 43 1.81 -8.60 14.08
N ARG A 44 2.49 -7.85 14.94
CA ARG A 44 2.07 -7.57 16.32
C ARG A 44 1.43 -6.20 16.46
N MET A 45 1.74 -5.33 15.52
CA MET A 45 1.26 -3.96 15.43
C MET A 45 1.09 -3.58 13.96
N TRP A 46 0.35 -2.53 13.72
CA TRP A 46 0.05 -2.08 12.35
C TRP A 46 1.31 -1.77 11.53
N GLU A 47 2.34 -1.20 12.13
CA GLU A 47 3.60 -0.82 11.48
C GLU A 47 4.40 -2.04 10.98
N GLU A 48 4.08 -3.23 11.45
CA GLU A 48 4.68 -4.47 10.95
C GLU A 48 3.88 -5.08 9.79
N CYS A 49 2.66 -4.59 9.50
CA CYS A 49 1.86 -5.06 8.37
C CYS A 49 2.55 -4.72 7.04
N LEU A 50 2.24 -5.47 5.98
CA LEU A 50 2.85 -5.27 4.67
C LEU A 50 2.02 -4.28 3.86
N PRO A 51 2.54 -3.07 3.54
CA PRO A 51 1.78 -2.06 2.82
C PRO A 51 1.65 -2.42 1.34
N LEU A 52 0.43 -2.59 0.85
CA LEU A 52 0.08 -2.80 -0.54
C LEU A 52 -0.74 -1.61 -1.05
N GLY A 53 -0.47 -1.14 -2.27
CA GLY A 53 -1.18 0.01 -2.80
C GLY A 53 -0.97 0.21 -4.30
N ASN A 54 -1.88 0.95 -4.94
CA ASN A 54 -1.83 1.32 -6.35
C ASN A 54 -2.01 2.83 -6.59
N GLY A 55 -1.77 3.63 -5.55
CA GLY A 55 -2.00 5.09 -5.57
C GLY A 55 -3.44 5.50 -5.32
N ARG A 56 -4.41 4.58 -5.31
CA ARG A 56 -5.81 4.82 -4.94
C ARG A 56 -6.23 3.96 -3.77
N LEU A 57 -6.08 2.65 -3.90
CA LEU A 57 -6.45 1.66 -2.89
C LEU A 57 -5.23 1.23 -2.11
N GLY A 58 -5.36 1.12 -0.80
CA GLY A 58 -4.38 0.57 0.10
C GLY A 58 -4.91 -0.64 0.86
N MET A 59 -4.09 -1.67 1.01
CA MET A 59 -4.35 -2.81 1.87
C MET A 59 -3.15 -3.10 2.76
N MET A 60 -3.39 -3.51 4.00
CA MET A 60 -2.31 -3.88 4.92
C MET A 60 -2.66 -5.19 5.65
N PRO A 61 -2.32 -6.35 5.07
CA PRO A 61 -2.50 -7.65 5.72
C PRO A 61 -1.51 -7.83 6.89
N ASP A 62 -2.00 -8.33 8.03
CA ASP A 62 -1.19 -8.63 9.20
C ASP A 62 -0.58 -10.04 9.18
N GLY A 63 -1.07 -10.91 8.28
CA GLY A 63 -0.62 -12.30 8.15
C GLY A 63 -1.00 -13.18 9.34
N GLY A 64 -2.06 -12.86 10.05
CA GLY A 64 -2.56 -13.63 11.18
C GLY A 64 -2.88 -15.08 10.81
N LEU A 65 -2.69 -16.03 11.73
CA LEU A 65 -2.84 -17.45 11.43
C LEU A 65 -4.30 -17.90 11.48
N ASP A 66 -4.94 -17.75 12.63
CA ASP A 66 -6.33 -18.17 12.84
C ASP A 66 -7.31 -17.03 12.51
N LYS A 67 -6.90 -15.80 12.76
CA LYS A 67 -7.60 -14.58 12.37
C LYS A 67 -6.62 -13.65 11.68
N GLU A 68 -6.98 -13.13 10.51
CA GLU A 68 -6.21 -12.15 9.78
C GLU A 68 -7.04 -10.87 9.62
N GLN A 69 -6.41 -9.74 9.85
CA GLN A 69 -6.98 -8.42 9.59
C GLN A 69 -6.24 -7.79 8.41
N VAL A 70 -7.01 -7.33 7.44
CA VAL A 70 -6.51 -6.50 6.33
C VAL A 70 -7.10 -5.12 6.47
N VAL A 71 -6.27 -4.15 6.80
CA VAL A 71 -6.68 -2.74 6.86
C VAL A 71 -6.89 -2.22 5.44
N LEU A 72 -8.00 -1.52 5.21
CA LEU A 72 -8.43 -1.04 3.90
C LEU A 72 -8.41 0.50 3.87
N ASN A 73 -7.83 1.07 2.82
CA ASN A 73 -7.72 2.51 2.62
C ASN A 73 -8.10 2.91 1.18
N GLU A 74 -8.68 4.08 1.03
CA GLU A 74 -8.94 4.75 -0.24
C GLU A 74 -8.48 6.21 -0.14
N ILE A 75 -7.67 6.67 -1.09
CA ILE A 75 -6.93 7.94 -1.01
C ILE A 75 -7.82 9.18 -0.81
N SER A 76 -9.06 9.13 -1.24
CA SER A 76 -10.00 10.26 -1.14
C SER A 76 -10.91 10.21 0.08
N LEU A 77 -10.77 9.22 0.98
CA LEU A 77 -11.62 9.11 2.16
C LEU A 77 -11.24 10.12 3.25
N TRP A 78 -11.85 11.28 3.20
CA TRP A 78 -11.64 12.37 4.14
C TRP A 78 -12.97 12.79 4.78
N SER A 79 -12.96 13.00 6.09
CA SER A 79 -14.06 13.72 6.76
C SER A 79 -13.95 15.22 6.52
N GLY A 80 -14.98 15.96 6.91
CA GLY A 80 -15.02 17.41 6.75
C GLY A 80 -15.59 17.88 5.43
N SER A 81 -15.59 19.16 5.24
CA SER A 81 -16.07 19.84 4.03
C SER A 81 -15.34 21.17 3.85
N LYS A 82 -15.48 21.78 2.67
CA LYS A 82 -14.95 23.13 2.42
C LYS A 82 -15.65 24.12 3.36
N GLN A 83 -14.85 24.84 4.15
CA GLN A 83 -15.31 25.87 5.09
C GLN A 83 -14.67 27.21 4.76
N ASP A 84 -15.38 28.30 5.07
CA ASP A 84 -14.77 29.64 5.07
C ASP A 84 -13.99 29.82 6.36
N THR A 85 -12.68 29.64 6.27
CA THR A 85 -11.76 29.74 7.40
C THR A 85 -11.00 31.07 7.43
N ASP A 86 -11.24 31.97 6.50
CA ASP A 86 -10.56 33.25 6.41
C ASP A 86 -10.98 34.17 7.56
N ASN A 87 -10.00 34.76 8.22
CA ASN A 87 -10.21 35.78 9.24
C ASN A 87 -9.84 37.18 8.71
N PRO A 88 -10.79 37.94 8.17
CA PRO A 88 -10.50 39.26 7.60
C PRO A 88 -10.02 40.25 8.69
N GLN A 89 -10.28 39.99 9.98
CA GLN A 89 -9.82 40.86 11.08
C GLN A 89 -8.30 40.76 11.30
N ALA A 90 -7.67 39.67 10.89
CA ALA A 90 -6.21 39.48 11.03
C ALA A 90 -5.40 40.60 10.37
N SER A 91 -5.82 41.04 9.18
CA SER A 91 -5.12 42.10 8.44
C SER A 91 -5.04 43.41 9.17
N TYR A 92 -6.05 43.75 9.97
CA TYR A 92 -6.07 45.01 10.75
C TYR A 92 -5.07 45.05 11.91
N ALA A 93 -4.70 43.89 12.43
CA ALA A 93 -3.73 43.79 13.52
C ALA A 93 -2.27 43.88 13.02
N LEU A 94 -2.00 43.60 11.74
CA LEU A 94 -0.66 43.52 11.17
C LEU A 94 0.19 44.79 11.37
N PRO A 95 -0.30 46.01 11.17
CA PRO A 95 0.49 47.23 11.41
C PRO A 95 0.93 47.34 12.90
N THR A 96 0.04 47.00 13.82
CA THR A 96 0.34 47.05 15.24
C THR A 96 1.36 45.99 15.64
N ILE A 97 1.25 44.76 15.14
CA ILE A 97 2.21 43.68 15.38
C ILE A 97 3.61 44.13 14.89
N ARG A 98 3.70 44.67 13.66
CA ARG A 98 4.97 45.19 13.09
C ARG A 98 5.58 46.28 13.97
N ARG A 99 4.79 47.22 14.43
CA ARG A 99 5.26 48.31 15.29
C ARG A 99 5.82 47.76 16.62
N LEU A 100 5.10 46.85 17.26
CA LEU A 100 5.55 46.22 18.49
C LEU A 100 6.86 45.43 18.31
N LEU A 101 7.04 44.72 17.20
CA LEU A 101 8.30 44.07 16.88
C LEU A 101 9.46 45.05 16.71
N PHE A 102 9.25 46.17 16.01
CA PHE A 102 10.26 47.21 15.85
C PHE A 102 10.61 47.92 17.18
N GLU A 103 9.66 48.00 18.13
CA GLU A 103 9.86 48.50 19.46
C GLU A 103 10.54 47.52 20.42
N GLY A 104 10.80 46.25 19.96
CA GLY A 104 11.36 45.16 20.77
C GLY A 104 10.37 44.53 21.77
N ARG A 105 9.07 44.83 21.63
CA ARG A 105 7.97 44.34 22.47
C ARG A 105 7.45 43.02 21.93
N ASN A 106 8.33 42.01 21.87
CA ASN A 106 8.07 40.75 21.20
C ASN A 106 6.92 39.97 21.83
N ASP A 107 6.83 39.93 23.18
CA ASP A 107 5.77 39.19 23.86
C ASP A 107 4.39 39.76 23.57
N GLU A 108 4.25 41.09 23.53
CA GLU A 108 2.99 41.74 23.18
C GLU A 108 2.60 41.52 21.72
N ALA A 109 3.59 41.55 20.81
CA ALA A 109 3.37 41.22 19.40
C ALA A 109 2.88 39.79 19.25
N GLN A 110 3.49 38.85 19.95
CA GLN A 110 3.11 37.44 19.95
C GLN A 110 1.71 37.22 20.51
N GLN A 111 1.38 37.85 21.62
CA GLN A 111 0.03 37.74 22.21
C GLN A 111 -1.03 38.30 21.26
N LEU A 112 -0.78 39.45 20.63
CA LEU A 112 -1.69 40.04 19.65
C LEU A 112 -1.84 39.14 18.42
N MET A 113 -0.75 38.53 17.97
CA MET A 113 -0.77 37.58 16.87
C MET A 113 -1.64 36.37 17.20
N TYR A 114 -1.48 35.78 18.38
CA TYR A 114 -2.30 34.63 18.83
C TYR A 114 -3.80 34.94 18.96
N GLN A 115 -4.14 36.20 19.26
CA GLN A 115 -5.53 36.63 19.34
C GLN A 115 -6.15 36.94 17.98
N THR A 116 -5.36 37.33 16.99
CA THR A 116 -5.86 37.91 15.74
C THR A 116 -5.54 37.10 14.50
N PHE A 117 -4.40 36.37 14.47
CA PHE A 117 -3.98 35.54 13.35
C PHE A 117 -4.44 34.09 13.53
N VAL A 118 -5.71 33.92 13.79
CA VAL A 118 -6.39 32.63 13.91
C VAL A 118 -7.39 32.45 12.79
N CYS A 119 -7.48 31.25 12.23
CA CYS A 119 -8.52 30.88 11.28
C CYS A 119 -9.90 30.94 11.97
N LYS A 120 -10.94 31.19 11.19
CA LYS A 120 -12.31 30.91 11.59
C LYS A 120 -12.65 29.46 11.31
N GLY A 121 -13.71 28.99 11.94
CA GLY A 121 -14.27 27.68 11.68
C GLY A 121 -13.77 26.58 12.61
N ALA A 122 -14.41 25.44 12.45
CA ALA A 122 -14.11 24.26 13.23
C ALA A 122 -12.69 23.77 12.99
N GLY A 123 -12.05 23.27 14.01
CA GLY A 123 -10.75 22.62 13.89
C GLY A 123 -9.56 23.54 13.62
N SER A 124 -9.70 24.85 13.88
CA SER A 124 -8.59 25.81 13.72
C SER A 124 -7.39 25.52 14.65
N GLY A 125 -7.52 24.60 15.59
CA GLY A 125 -6.50 24.27 16.59
C GLY A 125 -6.34 25.35 17.67
N GLN A 126 -7.16 26.42 17.61
CA GLN A 126 -7.11 27.53 18.55
C GLN A 126 -8.51 28.09 18.83
N GLY A 127 -8.69 28.68 20.02
CA GLY A 127 -9.97 29.25 20.44
C GLY A 127 -11.08 28.20 20.46
N ASP A 128 -12.25 28.58 20.03
CA ASP A 128 -13.44 27.71 19.99
C ASP A 128 -13.30 26.53 19.03
N GLY A 129 -12.35 26.57 18.10
CA GLY A 129 -12.06 25.49 17.15
C GLY A 129 -11.00 24.50 17.64
N ALA A 130 -10.40 24.68 18.80
CA ALA A 130 -9.29 23.87 19.28
C ALA A 130 -9.65 22.39 19.48
N GLU A 131 -10.88 22.13 19.92
CA GLU A 131 -11.38 20.78 20.25
C GLU A 131 -12.36 20.24 19.20
N VAL A 132 -12.67 21.01 18.16
CA VAL A 132 -13.56 20.59 17.08
C VAL A 132 -12.73 20.01 15.95
N PRO A 133 -12.84 18.71 15.66
CA PRO A 133 -12.08 18.10 14.59
C PRO A 133 -12.58 18.62 13.24
N TYR A 134 -11.65 19.16 12.44
CA TYR A 134 -11.90 19.38 11.02
C TYR A 134 -11.45 18.17 10.20
N GLY A 135 -11.63 18.22 8.87
CA GLY A 135 -11.41 17.11 8.00
C GLY A 135 -10.12 16.34 8.25
N SER A 136 -10.20 15.04 8.27
CA SER A 136 -9.07 14.13 8.45
C SER A 136 -9.14 12.96 7.48
N TYR A 137 -7.97 12.51 7.04
CA TYR A 137 -7.82 11.24 6.35
C TYR A 137 -8.10 10.09 7.31
N GLN A 138 -8.85 9.09 6.88
CA GLN A 138 -9.35 8.06 7.78
C GLN A 138 -9.20 6.65 7.22
N LEU A 139 -9.17 5.67 8.13
CA LEU A 139 -9.43 4.27 7.83
C LEU A 139 -10.73 4.12 7.05
N LEU A 140 -10.74 3.36 5.95
CA LEU A 140 -11.99 3.00 5.28
C LEU A 140 -12.71 1.88 6.04
N GLY A 141 -12.00 0.85 6.41
CA GLY A 141 -12.50 -0.28 7.18
C GLY A 141 -11.47 -1.39 7.30
N ASN A 142 -11.85 -2.46 7.97
CA ASN A 142 -11.06 -3.67 8.08
C ASN A 142 -11.80 -4.83 7.43
N LEU A 143 -11.10 -5.64 6.64
CA LEU A 143 -11.54 -6.97 6.25
C LEU A 143 -10.97 -7.95 7.27
N GLU A 144 -11.84 -8.68 7.96
CA GLU A 144 -11.50 -9.69 8.94
C GLU A 144 -11.76 -11.08 8.35
N ILE A 145 -10.74 -11.91 8.30
CA ILE A 145 -10.81 -13.30 7.82
C ILE A 145 -10.55 -14.24 8.99
N GLN A 146 -11.49 -15.12 9.26
CA GLN A 146 -11.39 -16.15 10.30
C GLN A 146 -11.17 -17.49 9.63
N TYR A 147 -10.00 -18.08 9.81
CA TYR A 147 -9.64 -19.38 9.25
C TYR A 147 -10.06 -20.54 10.15
N GLN A 148 -10.45 -21.63 9.54
CA GLN A 148 -10.78 -22.88 10.22
C GLN A 148 -9.92 -23.99 9.61
N TYR A 149 -9.13 -24.62 10.44
CA TYR A 149 -8.24 -25.70 10.01
C TYR A 149 -8.73 -27.05 10.53
N ASN A 150 -8.57 -28.08 9.70
CA ASN A 150 -8.95 -29.44 10.06
C ASN A 150 -7.97 -30.09 11.05
N SER A 151 -6.86 -29.41 11.39
CA SER A 151 -5.85 -29.88 12.32
C SER A 151 -5.60 -28.85 13.41
N THR A 152 -5.39 -29.30 14.62
CA THR A 152 -4.95 -28.50 15.77
C THR A 152 -3.43 -28.53 15.95
N ASP A 153 -2.70 -29.11 15.00
CA ASP A 153 -1.26 -29.22 15.05
C ASP A 153 -0.60 -27.82 15.09
N SER A 154 0.58 -27.79 15.67
CA SER A 154 1.39 -26.57 15.73
C SER A 154 1.77 -26.07 14.34
N VAL A 155 1.89 -24.76 14.23
CA VAL A 155 2.35 -24.10 13.00
C VAL A 155 3.87 -24.18 12.92
N SER A 156 4.37 -24.43 11.72
CA SER A 156 5.81 -24.41 11.41
C SER A 156 6.07 -23.70 10.09
N ASN A 157 7.32 -23.32 9.84
CA ASN A 157 7.79 -22.69 8.61
C ASN A 157 7.00 -21.43 8.23
N TYR A 158 6.57 -20.66 9.23
CA TYR A 158 5.89 -19.40 8.96
C TYR A 158 6.83 -18.41 8.31
N ARG A 159 6.36 -17.80 7.21
CA ARG A 159 7.05 -16.73 6.51
C ARG A 159 6.01 -15.76 5.93
N ARG A 160 6.16 -14.47 6.24
CA ARG A 160 5.39 -13.38 5.67
C ARG A 160 6.35 -12.39 5.04
N GLN A 161 6.21 -12.14 3.75
CA GLN A 161 7.15 -11.34 2.97
C GLN A 161 6.45 -10.37 2.03
N LEU A 162 7.14 -9.30 1.70
CA LEU A 162 6.81 -8.42 0.58
C LEU A 162 7.95 -8.46 -0.44
N ASN A 163 7.61 -8.80 -1.67
CA ASN A 163 8.51 -8.68 -2.80
C ASN A 163 8.29 -7.32 -3.46
N LEU A 164 9.31 -6.47 -3.42
CA LEU A 164 9.25 -5.13 -4.00
C LEU A 164 9.33 -5.13 -5.52
N GLU A 165 9.77 -6.23 -6.16
CA GLU A 165 9.92 -6.32 -7.63
C GLU A 165 8.57 -6.51 -8.33
N ASP A 166 7.61 -7.13 -7.65
CA ASP A 166 6.27 -7.40 -8.19
C ASP A 166 5.14 -6.78 -7.35
N ALA A 167 5.49 -6.15 -6.22
CA ALA A 167 4.54 -5.56 -5.27
C ALA A 167 3.50 -6.57 -4.74
N VAL A 168 3.91 -7.82 -4.55
CA VAL A 168 3.09 -8.91 -4.01
C VAL A 168 3.56 -9.27 -2.61
N SER A 169 2.61 -9.36 -1.67
CA SER A 169 2.86 -9.95 -0.36
C SER A 169 2.51 -11.43 -0.36
N THR A 170 3.31 -12.24 0.33
CA THR A 170 3.06 -13.67 0.49
C THR A 170 3.14 -14.04 1.96
N THR A 171 2.16 -14.78 2.46
CA THR A 171 2.20 -15.44 3.77
C THR A 171 2.10 -16.94 3.57
N SER A 172 3.10 -17.69 4.04
CA SER A 172 3.12 -19.15 3.93
C SER A 172 3.46 -19.80 5.27
N PHE A 173 2.88 -20.94 5.54
CA PHE A 173 3.14 -21.74 6.74
C PHE A 173 2.63 -23.17 6.57
N LYS A 174 3.09 -24.08 7.45
CA LYS A 174 2.55 -25.42 7.58
C LYS A 174 1.74 -25.55 8.86
N ARG A 175 0.60 -26.24 8.77
CA ARG A 175 -0.14 -26.74 9.92
C ARG A 175 -0.34 -28.25 9.74
N GLY A 176 0.32 -29.05 10.56
CA GLY A 176 0.46 -30.50 10.34
C GLY A 176 1.19 -30.79 9.03
N SER A 177 0.57 -31.60 8.17
CA SER A 177 1.12 -31.91 6.83
C SER A 177 0.72 -30.92 5.74
N VAL A 178 -0.22 -29.98 6.01
CA VAL A 178 -0.76 -29.07 4.99
C VAL A 178 0.03 -27.77 4.95
N THR A 179 0.44 -27.38 3.76
CA THR A 179 1.04 -26.04 3.49
C THR A 179 -0.05 -25.10 2.99
N PHE A 180 -0.20 -23.96 3.67
CA PHE A 180 -1.09 -22.89 3.27
C PHE A 180 -0.28 -21.73 2.71
N MET A 181 -0.79 -21.09 1.66
CA MET A 181 -0.22 -19.91 1.05
C MET A 181 -1.30 -18.87 0.80
N ARG A 182 -0.97 -17.62 1.08
CA ARG A 182 -1.80 -16.43 0.81
C ARG A 182 -0.94 -15.42 0.08
N GLU A 183 -1.41 -14.98 -1.07
CA GLU A 183 -0.76 -13.96 -1.87
C GLU A 183 -1.70 -12.77 -2.00
N SER A 184 -1.19 -11.55 -1.80
CA SER A 184 -2.04 -10.37 -1.86
C SER A 184 -1.34 -9.24 -2.58
N PHE A 185 -2.11 -8.47 -3.35
CA PHE A 185 -1.67 -7.25 -4.02
C PHE A 185 -2.85 -6.30 -4.27
N THR A 186 -2.55 -5.04 -4.52
CA THR A 186 -3.52 -4.07 -5.02
C THR A 186 -3.23 -3.82 -6.49
N SER A 187 -4.14 -4.19 -7.37
CA SER A 187 -3.91 -4.21 -8.82
C SER A 187 -3.55 -2.82 -9.38
N PHE A 188 -2.49 -2.75 -10.17
CA PHE A 188 -2.05 -1.52 -10.87
C PHE A 188 -2.84 -1.22 -12.15
N THR A 189 -3.62 -2.17 -12.64
CA THR A 189 -4.43 -2.01 -13.85
C THR A 189 -5.91 -1.77 -13.55
N GLN A 190 -6.37 -2.16 -12.35
CA GLN A 190 -7.75 -2.02 -11.92
C GLN A 190 -7.79 -1.59 -10.45
N ASP A 191 -8.86 -0.93 -10.02
CA ASP A 191 -9.04 -0.55 -8.60
C ASP A 191 -9.64 -1.72 -7.81
N VAL A 192 -8.87 -2.82 -7.73
CA VAL A 192 -9.21 -4.05 -7.02
C VAL A 192 -8.03 -4.56 -6.22
N GLY A 193 -8.25 -4.83 -4.94
CA GLY A 193 -7.38 -5.62 -4.11
C GLY A 193 -7.65 -7.11 -4.34
N VAL A 194 -6.62 -7.92 -4.38
CA VAL A 194 -6.69 -9.36 -4.61
C VAL A 194 -6.03 -10.08 -3.45
N ILE A 195 -6.72 -11.06 -2.87
CA ILE A 195 -6.18 -11.98 -1.85
C ILE A 195 -6.43 -13.39 -2.36
N HIS A 196 -5.37 -14.09 -2.70
CA HIS A 196 -5.39 -15.45 -3.23
C HIS A 196 -5.00 -16.44 -2.15
N LEU A 197 -5.87 -17.42 -1.90
CA LEU A 197 -5.70 -18.43 -0.88
C LEU A 197 -5.56 -19.79 -1.53
N THR A 198 -4.50 -20.53 -1.17
CA THR A 198 -4.25 -21.90 -1.65
C THR A 198 -3.76 -22.79 -0.53
N ALA A 199 -3.92 -24.10 -0.73
CA ALA A 199 -3.34 -25.16 0.09
C ALA A 199 -2.82 -26.29 -0.81
N ASP A 200 -1.79 -27.01 -0.37
CA ASP A 200 -1.23 -28.17 -1.09
C ASP A 200 -2.09 -29.44 -0.95
N VAL A 201 -3.20 -29.35 -0.22
CA VAL A 201 -4.21 -30.40 -0.08
C VAL A 201 -5.56 -29.87 -0.56
N GLU A 202 -6.24 -30.64 -1.41
CA GLU A 202 -7.56 -30.28 -1.92
C GLU A 202 -8.60 -30.15 -0.79
N LYS A 203 -9.52 -29.20 -0.95
CA LYS A 203 -10.63 -28.95 -0.02
C LYS A 203 -10.18 -28.57 1.40
N ALA A 204 -8.95 -28.12 1.57
CA ALA A 204 -8.40 -27.75 2.87
C ALA A 204 -8.76 -26.33 3.30
N LEU A 205 -9.24 -25.48 2.38
CA LEU A 205 -9.59 -24.10 2.69
C LEU A 205 -11.00 -24.00 3.27
N ASN A 206 -11.05 -23.61 4.54
CA ASN A 206 -12.27 -23.29 5.26
C ASN A 206 -12.05 -21.98 6.00
N PHE A 207 -12.86 -20.97 5.71
CA PHE A 207 -12.74 -19.66 6.34
C PHE A 207 -14.05 -18.90 6.23
N SER A 208 -14.18 -17.88 7.06
CA SER A 208 -15.25 -16.90 6.91
C SER A 208 -14.68 -15.49 6.95
N TYR A 209 -15.35 -14.55 6.34
CA TYR A 209 -14.91 -13.16 6.37
C TYR A 209 -16.08 -12.19 6.57
N THR A 210 -15.75 -11.07 7.16
CA THR A 210 -16.63 -9.92 7.35
C THR A 210 -15.84 -8.63 7.20
N MET A 211 -16.52 -7.51 7.12
CA MET A 211 -15.89 -6.20 7.20
C MET A 211 -16.42 -5.43 8.41
N ASN A 212 -15.60 -4.53 8.95
CA ASN A 212 -16.03 -3.62 10.00
C ASN A 212 -15.34 -2.26 9.88
N ARG A 213 -15.99 -1.29 10.52
CA ARG A 213 -15.47 0.05 10.77
C ARG A 213 -16.01 0.52 12.12
N PRO A 214 -15.24 1.26 12.93
CA PRO A 214 -15.68 1.70 14.26
C PRO A 214 -16.94 2.55 14.25
N GLU A 215 -17.17 3.34 13.20
CA GLU A 215 -18.29 4.30 13.12
C GLU A 215 -18.74 4.58 11.69
N HIS A 216 -19.93 5.12 11.55
CA HIS A 216 -20.49 5.68 10.30
C HIS A 216 -20.51 4.71 9.12
N ALA A 217 -20.67 3.41 9.39
CA ALA A 217 -20.79 2.40 8.36
C ALA A 217 -21.76 1.29 8.74
N ILE A 218 -22.37 0.70 7.74
CA ILE A 218 -23.25 -0.47 7.84
C ILE A 218 -22.78 -1.56 6.90
N LEU A 219 -23.04 -2.81 7.28
CA LEU A 219 -22.87 -3.96 6.40
C LEU A 219 -24.16 -4.25 5.64
N ARG A 220 -24.03 -4.60 4.38
CA ARG A 220 -25.09 -5.08 3.52
C ARG A 220 -24.59 -6.28 2.71
N LEU A 221 -25.39 -7.32 2.63
CA LEU A 221 -25.12 -8.48 1.79
C LEU A 221 -26.06 -8.44 0.56
N GLU A 222 -25.49 -8.63 -0.62
CA GLU A 222 -26.20 -8.73 -1.88
C GLU A 222 -25.66 -9.91 -2.69
N GLY A 223 -26.45 -11.01 -2.74
CA GLY A 223 -25.92 -12.26 -3.28
C GLY A 223 -24.72 -12.77 -2.51
N ASN A 224 -23.57 -12.87 -3.17
CA ASN A 224 -22.29 -13.24 -2.58
C ASN A 224 -21.35 -12.04 -2.38
N ASP A 225 -21.87 -10.83 -2.48
CA ASP A 225 -21.13 -9.59 -2.29
C ASP A 225 -21.41 -9.03 -0.90
N LEU A 226 -20.37 -8.82 -0.14
CA LEU A 226 -20.45 -8.18 1.16
C LEU A 226 -20.01 -6.73 1.03
N TRP A 227 -20.90 -5.81 1.33
CA TRP A 227 -20.71 -4.38 1.27
C TRP A 227 -20.51 -3.78 2.64
N LEU A 228 -19.59 -2.85 2.76
CA LEU A 228 -19.46 -1.90 3.86
C LEU A 228 -19.70 -0.51 3.28
N GLU A 229 -20.78 0.14 3.68
CA GLU A 229 -21.19 1.45 3.15
C GLU A 229 -21.33 2.46 4.28
N GLY A 230 -20.98 3.72 4.00
CA GLY A 230 -21.10 4.75 5.01
C GLY A 230 -21.06 6.17 4.46
N GLN A 231 -21.21 7.12 5.37
CA GLN A 231 -21.09 8.54 5.09
C GLN A 231 -20.44 9.24 6.29
N LEU A 232 -19.44 10.05 6.02
CA LEU A 232 -18.67 10.74 7.04
C LEU A 232 -19.34 12.05 7.49
N PRO A 233 -18.99 12.59 8.67
CA PRO A 233 -19.34 13.94 9.07
C PRO A 233 -18.75 14.99 8.13
N ASP A 234 -19.47 16.10 7.94
CA ASP A 234 -19.04 17.24 7.11
C ASP A 234 -18.13 18.24 7.85
N GLY A 235 -17.85 18.02 9.13
CA GLY A 235 -17.04 18.91 9.96
C GLY A 235 -17.77 20.15 10.47
N VAL A 236 -19.02 20.35 10.07
CA VAL A 236 -19.88 21.45 10.57
C VAL A 236 -20.80 20.95 11.68
N ASP A 237 -21.40 19.80 11.45
CA ASP A 237 -22.25 19.10 12.41
C ASP A 237 -21.67 17.70 12.64
N THR A 238 -21.04 17.52 13.81
CA THR A 238 -20.40 16.26 14.18
C THR A 238 -21.40 15.13 14.42
N THR A 239 -22.69 15.44 14.54
CA THR A 239 -23.78 14.47 14.74
C THR A 239 -24.44 14.05 13.44
N ALA A 240 -24.31 14.85 12.38
CA ALA A 240 -24.92 14.59 11.08
C ALA A 240 -23.87 14.14 10.06
N CYS A 241 -24.01 12.92 9.55
CA CYS A 241 -23.18 12.39 8.47
C CYS A 241 -23.67 12.97 7.12
N ARG A 242 -23.15 14.17 6.76
CA ARG A 242 -23.47 14.88 5.51
C ARG A 242 -22.24 15.06 4.60
N GLY A 243 -21.09 14.55 5.03
CA GLY A 243 -19.86 14.61 4.29
C GLY A 243 -19.76 13.50 3.23
N MET A 244 -18.56 13.09 2.95
CA MET A 244 -18.22 12.12 1.91
C MET A 244 -18.89 10.77 2.12
N LYS A 245 -19.46 10.22 1.07
CA LYS A 245 -19.97 8.84 1.02
C LYS A 245 -18.85 7.90 0.56
N PHE A 246 -18.84 6.69 1.11
CA PHE A 246 -17.86 5.67 0.77
C PHE A 246 -18.47 4.28 0.78
N ALA A 247 -17.83 3.38 0.06
CA ALA A 247 -18.11 1.97 0.13
C ALA A 247 -16.86 1.12 -0.11
N ALA A 248 -16.88 -0.08 0.47
CA ALA A 248 -16.06 -1.20 0.07
C ALA A 248 -16.97 -2.39 -0.22
N CYS A 249 -16.60 -3.20 -1.21
CA CYS A 249 -17.26 -4.46 -1.50
C CYS A 249 -16.24 -5.58 -1.60
N THR A 250 -16.55 -6.73 -1.02
CA THR A 250 -15.76 -7.95 -1.14
C THR A 250 -16.56 -9.04 -1.83
N ARG A 251 -15.91 -9.74 -2.75
CA ARG A 251 -16.45 -10.91 -3.48
C ARG A 251 -15.45 -12.06 -3.43
N VAL A 252 -15.93 -13.28 -3.19
CA VAL A 252 -15.11 -14.48 -3.27
C VAL A 252 -15.40 -15.24 -4.56
N VAL A 253 -14.33 -15.67 -5.24
CA VAL A 253 -14.36 -16.57 -6.41
C VAL A 253 -13.69 -17.88 -6.00
N LEU A 254 -14.31 -19.03 -6.35
CA LEU A 254 -13.83 -20.36 -6.05
C LEU A 254 -13.51 -21.14 -7.33
N PRO A 255 -12.32 -20.95 -7.94
CA PRO A 255 -12.00 -21.55 -9.25
C PRO A 255 -11.98 -23.07 -9.26
N LYS A 256 -11.67 -23.68 -8.12
CA LYS A 256 -11.56 -25.13 -7.95
C LYS A 256 -12.62 -25.70 -7.00
N GLY A 257 -13.82 -25.10 -7.04
CA GLY A 257 -14.96 -25.56 -6.23
C GLY A 257 -14.87 -25.21 -4.76
N GLY A 258 -15.91 -25.53 -4.05
CA GLY A 258 -16.18 -25.18 -2.66
C GLY A 258 -17.63 -24.78 -2.48
N LEU A 259 -18.02 -24.46 -1.26
CA LEU A 259 -19.35 -24.00 -0.91
C LEU A 259 -19.27 -22.61 -0.32
N ILE A 260 -20.13 -21.71 -0.78
CA ILE A 260 -20.31 -20.38 -0.19
C ILE A 260 -21.62 -20.41 0.61
N VAL A 261 -21.55 -20.02 1.87
CA VAL A 261 -22.68 -19.85 2.76
C VAL A 261 -22.69 -18.42 3.26
N THR A 262 -23.82 -17.75 3.17
CA THR A 262 -23.96 -16.35 3.55
C THR A 262 -24.92 -16.23 4.75
N ASP A 263 -24.60 -15.33 5.66
CA ASP A 263 -25.53 -14.80 6.65
C ASP A 263 -25.58 -13.26 6.54
N SER A 264 -26.33 -12.60 7.42
CA SER A 264 -26.57 -11.15 7.30
C SER A 264 -25.30 -10.27 7.35
N SER A 265 -24.18 -10.79 7.82
CA SER A 265 -22.96 -10.02 8.09
C SER A 265 -21.66 -10.71 7.71
N ARG A 266 -21.74 -11.93 7.18
CA ARG A 266 -20.57 -12.80 6.99
C ARG A 266 -20.74 -13.70 5.77
N ILE A 267 -19.64 -13.94 5.08
CA ILE A 267 -19.55 -14.96 4.04
C ILE A 267 -18.62 -16.07 4.55
N THR A 268 -19.06 -17.32 4.45
CA THR A 268 -18.32 -18.50 4.85
C THR A 268 -18.01 -19.37 3.64
N VAL A 269 -16.75 -19.73 3.47
CA VAL A 269 -16.26 -20.64 2.43
C VAL A 269 -15.91 -21.97 3.08
N GLN A 270 -16.38 -23.06 2.50
CA GLN A 270 -16.13 -24.41 2.98
C GLN A 270 -15.60 -25.32 1.87
N ASN A 271 -14.63 -26.15 2.23
CA ASN A 271 -14.07 -27.18 1.35
C ASN A 271 -13.59 -26.65 0.00
N ALA A 272 -12.99 -25.45 -0.04
CA ALA A 272 -12.39 -24.93 -1.25
C ALA A 272 -10.95 -25.44 -1.40
N SER A 273 -10.50 -25.62 -2.64
CA SER A 273 -9.10 -25.96 -2.98
C SER A 273 -8.31 -24.71 -3.37
N GLU A 274 -9.02 -23.68 -3.79
CA GLU A 274 -8.48 -22.36 -4.16
C GLU A 274 -9.58 -21.33 -3.94
N ALA A 275 -9.21 -20.14 -3.44
CA ALA A 275 -10.14 -19.04 -3.30
C ALA A 275 -9.45 -17.72 -3.64
N ILE A 276 -10.17 -16.82 -4.32
CA ILE A 276 -9.72 -15.47 -4.63
C ILE A 276 -10.73 -14.51 -4.00
N LEU A 277 -10.31 -13.74 -2.99
CA LEU A 277 -11.10 -12.63 -2.48
C LEU A 277 -10.72 -11.38 -3.25
N LEU A 278 -11.71 -10.75 -3.84
CA LEU A 278 -11.60 -9.49 -4.55
C LEU A 278 -12.20 -8.39 -3.67
N VAL A 279 -11.50 -7.26 -3.56
CA VAL A 279 -11.92 -6.11 -2.75
C VAL A 279 -11.85 -4.87 -3.60
N SER A 280 -12.95 -4.15 -3.79
CA SER A 280 -12.96 -2.85 -4.43
C SER A 280 -13.55 -1.79 -3.50
N MET A 281 -13.03 -0.57 -3.59
CA MET A 281 -13.38 0.52 -2.69
C MET A 281 -13.44 1.83 -3.45
N ALA A 282 -14.38 2.70 -3.08
CA ALA A 282 -14.47 4.05 -3.65
C ALA A 282 -15.24 5.00 -2.73
N THR A 283 -15.11 6.29 -3.03
CA THR A 283 -15.88 7.38 -2.44
C THR A 283 -16.61 8.13 -3.54
N ASP A 284 -17.56 8.99 -3.17
CA ASP A 284 -18.25 9.90 -4.08
C ASP A 284 -17.41 11.13 -4.48
N TYR A 285 -16.11 11.19 -4.07
CA TYR A 285 -15.21 12.30 -4.40
C TYR A 285 -14.91 12.40 -5.90
N PHE A 286 -14.60 11.26 -6.53
CA PHE A 286 -14.24 11.23 -7.95
C PHE A 286 -15.44 11.06 -8.87
N ALA A 287 -16.48 10.34 -8.43
CA ALA A 287 -17.66 10.04 -9.22
C ALA A 287 -18.86 9.68 -8.35
N SER A 288 -20.04 10.17 -8.73
CA SER A 288 -21.28 9.91 -7.98
C SER A 288 -21.80 8.48 -8.15
N ASP A 289 -21.40 7.78 -9.20
CA ASP A 289 -21.74 6.38 -9.54
C ASP A 289 -20.73 5.36 -8.96
N TYR A 290 -20.05 5.73 -7.87
CA TYR A 290 -18.98 4.92 -7.27
C TYR A 290 -19.41 3.51 -6.89
N LEU A 291 -20.66 3.26 -6.51
CA LEU A 291 -21.20 1.92 -6.19
C LEU A 291 -21.25 1.03 -7.43
N GLU A 292 -21.80 1.55 -8.53
CA GLU A 292 -21.83 0.81 -9.81
C GLU A 292 -20.42 0.54 -10.31
N ARG A 293 -19.52 1.49 -10.15
CA ARG A 293 -18.10 1.33 -10.51
C ARG A 293 -17.41 0.21 -9.72
N ILE A 294 -17.67 0.11 -8.40
CA ILE A 294 -17.18 -1.00 -7.56
C ILE A 294 -17.67 -2.34 -8.12
N SER A 295 -19.00 -2.46 -8.40
CA SER A 295 -19.58 -3.70 -8.93
C SER A 295 -18.94 -4.10 -10.26
N GLN A 296 -18.81 -3.16 -11.20
CA GLN A 296 -18.19 -3.41 -12.52
C GLN A 296 -16.74 -3.91 -12.40
N LEU A 297 -15.94 -3.28 -11.54
CA LEU A 297 -14.55 -3.68 -11.30
C LEU A 297 -14.46 -5.10 -10.72
N LEU A 298 -15.36 -5.46 -9.81
CA LEU A 298 -15.44 -6.81 -9.26
C LEU A 298 -15.89 -7.83 -10.30
N ASP A 299 -16.85 -7.49 -11.18
CA ASP A 299 -17.29 -8.34 -12.28
C ASP A 299 -16.15 -8.62 -13.29
N GLU A 300 -15.42 -7.57 -13.68
CA GLU A 300 -14.28 -7.67 -14.57
C GLU A 300 -13.16 -8.53 -13.96
N ALA A 301 -12.84 -8.32 -12.68
CA ALA A 301 -11.80 -9.08 -11.99
C ALA A 301 -12.20 -10.53 -11.75
N ALA A 302 -13.45 -10.80 -11.39
CA ALA A 302 -13.97 -12.16 -11.16
C ALA A 302 -13.98 -13.01 -12.42
N GLY A 303 -14.01 -12.40 -13.61
CA GLY A 303 -13.89 -13.08 -14.91
C GLY A 303 -12.47 -13.50 -15.27
N LYS A 304 -11.46 -13.14 -14.46
CA LYS A 304 -10.04 -13.45 -14.72
C LYS A 304 -9.50 -14.53 -13.77
N SER A 305 -8.52 -15.29 -14.24
CA SER A 305 -7.75 -16.17 -13.35
C SER A 305 -6.80 -15.35 -12.47
N TYR A 306 -6.40 -15.89 -11.31
CA TYR A 306 -5.39 -15.28 -10.45
C TYR A 306 -4.10 -14.93 -11.22
N MET A 307 -3.59 -15.87 -12.02
CA MET A 307 -2.37 -15.66 -12.83
C MET A 307 -2.51 -14.51 -13.83
N ALA A 308 -3.71 -14.27 -14.37
CA ALA A 308 -3.94 -13.14 -15.26
C ALA A 308 -3.92 -11.81 -14.49
N LEU A 309 -4.60 -11.75 -13.35
CA LEU A 309 -4.63 -10.58 -12.47
C LEU A 309 -3.22 -10.22 -11.98
N GLU A 310 -2.47 -11.20 -11.50
CA GLU A 310 -1.10 -11.03 -10.99
C GLU A 310 -0.14 -10.55 -12.09
N ARG A 311 -0.18 -11.18 -13.27
CA ARG A 311 0.67 -10.79 -14.40
C ARG A 311 0.37 -9.36 -14.89
N GLU A 312 -0.89 -8.98 -14.99
CA GLU A 312 -1.29 -7.62 -15.38
C GLU A 312 -0.80 -6.60 -14.35
N HIS A 313 -0.98 -6.90 -13.06
CA HIS A 313 -0.50 -6.08 -11.95
C HIS A 313 1.02 -5.91 -12.01
N SER A 314 1.76 -7.01 -11.96
CA SER A 314 3.23 -7.00 -11.93
C SER A 314 3.82 -6.32 -13.16
N SER A 315 3.28 -6.58 -14.35
CA SER A 315 3.75 -5.93 -15.59
C SER A 315 3.57 -4.41 -15.55
N ALA A 316 2.45 -3.91 -15.04
CA ALA A 316 2.19 -2.48 -14.94
C ALA A 316 3.07 -1.82 -13.86
N TYR A 317 3.21 -2.45 -12.68
CA TYR A 317 4.05 -1.96 -11.59
C TYR A 317 5.54 -1.91 -11.99
N GLN A 318 6.04 -2.95 -12.66
CA GLN A 318 7.44 -3.07 -13.07
C GLN A 318 7.88 -2.00 -14.06
N GLN A 319 6.95 -1.37 -14.79
CA GLN A 319 7.27 -0.22 -15.64
C GLN A 319 7.86 0.96 -14.85
N TYR A 320 7.54 1.07 -13.58
CA TYR A 320 8.12 2.05 -12.66
C TYR A 320 9.30 1.48 -11.88
N PHE A 321 9.12 0.31 -11.26
CA PHE A 321 10.09 -0.22 -10.32
C PHE A 321 11.43 -0.58 -10.99
N ASN A 322 11.40 -1.21 -12.16
CA ASN A 322 12.59 -1.71 -12.86
C ASN A 322 13.49 -0.62 -13.47
N ARG A 323 13.11 0.66 -13.38
CA ARG A 323 13.88 1.77 -13.95
C ARG A 323 15.18 2.07 -13.20
N VAL A 324 15.25 1.70 -11.93
CA VAL A 324 16.40 1.97 -11.07
C VAL A 324 16.67 0.78 -10.17
N SER A 325 17.92 0.36 -10.11
CA SER A 325 18.42 -0.62 -9.16
C SER A 325 19.62 -0.06 -8.40
N LEU A 326 19.76 -0.46 -7.14
CA LEU A 326 20.90 -0.10 -6.30
C LEU A 326 21.49 -1.38 -5.71
N ASP A 327 22.77 -1.61 -5.96
CA ASP A 327 23.55 -2.69 -5.37
C ASP A 327 24.73 -2.08 -4.59
N LEU A 328 24.76 -2.32 -3.30
CA LEU A 328 25.82 -1.87 -2.37
C LEU A 328 26.63 -3.05 -1.82
N GLY A 329 26.42 -4.24 -2.37
CA GLY A 329 26.94 -5.49 -1.89
C GLY A 329 25.95 -6.25 -1.01
N SER A 330 26.38 -7.39 -0.51
CA SER A 330 25.58 -8.34 0.25
C SER A 330 26.23 -8.69 1.59
N SER A 331 25.44 -9.23 2.50
CA SER A 331 25.90 -9.77 3.78
C SER A 331 25.15 -11.06 4.12
N GLU A 332 25.62 -11.81 5.10
CA GLU A 332 24.88 -12.98 5.63
C GLU A 332 23.49 -12.60 6.18
N ARG A 333 23.29 -11.33 6.52
CA ARG A 333 22.02 -10.81 7.05
C ARG A 333 20.94 -10.67 5.98
N ASP A 334 21.27 -10.76 4.70
CA ASP A 334 20.27 -10.69 3.61
C ASP A 334 19.20 -11.78 3.72
N PHE A 335 19.52 -12.87 4.42
CA PHE A 335 18.60 -13.98 4.68
C PHE A 335 17.90 -13.92 6.04
N TRP A 336 18.08 -12.84 6.82
CA TRP A 336 17.45 -12.70 8.12
C TRP A 336 16.08 -12.04 8.03
N PRO A 337 15.16 -12.33 8.99
CA PRO A 337 13.95 -11.55 9.16
C PRO A 337 14.26 -10.06 9.35
N ILE A 338 13.43 -9.20 8.76
CA ILE A 338 13.73 -7.76 8.70
C ILE A 338 13.86 -7.11 10.07
N ASP A 339 13.05 -7.51 11.05
CA ASP A 339 13.13 -7.00 12.42
C ASP A 339 14.48 -7.34 13.08
N LYS A 340 15.02 -8.53 12.82
CA LYS A 340 16.34 -8.95 13.29
C LYS A 340 17.47 -8.19 12.57
N ARG A 341 17.33 -7.94 11.26
CA ARG A 341 18.27 -7.11 10.48
C ARG A 341 18.35 -5.68 11.03
N LEU A 342 17.19 -5.06 11.25
CA LEU A 342 17.10 -3.71 11.80
C LEU A 342 17.72 -3.61 13.19
N ALA A 343 17.46 -4.59 14.07
CA ALA A 343 18.05 -4.64 15.40
C ALA A 343 19.58 -4.78 15.35
N ALA A 344 20.12 -5.62 14.46
CA ALA A 344 21.57 -5.77 14.27
C ALA A 344 22.20 -4.51 13.66
N PHE A 345 21.55 -3.92 12.66
CA PHE A 345 22.04 -2.69 12.02
C PHE A 345 22.10 -1.51 13.00
N ALA A 346 21.20 -1.46 13.98
CA ALA A 346 21.25 -0.44 15.03
C ALA A 346 22.56 -0.48 15.84
N GLN A 347 23.21 -1.65 15.94
CA GLN A 347 24.43 -1.86 16.71
C GLN A 347 25.69 -1.51 15.94
N ASP A 348 25.83 -1.96 14.70
CA ASP A 348 27.12 -1.88 13.97
C ASP A 348 27.06 -1.15 12.62
N LYS A 349 25.84 -0.79 12.13
CA LYS A 349 25.62 -0.11 10.84
C LYS A 349 26.17 -0.86 9.61
N ASN A 350 26.49 -2.14 9.75
CA ASN A 350 27.12 -2.93 8.71
C ASN A 350 26.16 -3.90 8.05
N ASP A 351 25.32 -3.38 7.14
CA ASP A 351 24.44 -4.20 6.30
C ASP A 351 24.15 -3.44 4.99
N PRO A 352 25.01 -3.56 3.97
CA PRO A 352 24.86 -2.87 2.70
C PRO A 352 23.57 -3.29 1.96
N GLY A 353 23.18 -4.57 2.05
CA GLY A 353 21.94 -5.07 1.48
C GLY A 353 20.70 -4.44 2.10
N LEU A 354 20.70 -4.16 3.42
CA LEU A 354 19.61 -3.45 4.09
C LEU A 354 19.50 -2.00 3.59
N GLN A 355 20.63 -1.32 3.36
CA GLN A 355 20.63 0.05 2.84
C GLN A 355 20.05 0.11 1.41
N ALA A 356 20.44 -0.85 0.55
CA ALA A 356 19.89 -0.98 -0.79
C ALA A 356 18.38 -1.32 -0.76
N LEU A 357 17.96 -2.21 0.12
CA LEU A 357 16.57 -2.56 0.36
C LEU A 357 15.76 -1.33 0.82
N TYR A 358 16.29 -0.53 1.74
CA TYR A 358 15.64 0.68 2.26
C TYR A 358 15.43 1.73 1.16
N PHE A 359 16.42 1.92 0.28
CA PHE A 359 16.28 2.77 -0.90
C PHE A 359 15.15 2.28 -1.82
N GLN A 360 15.12 0.99 -2.14
CA GLN A 360 14.06 0.42 -2.98
C GLN A 360 12.70 0.44 -2.30
N PHE A 361 12.65 0.29 -0.97
CA PHE A 361 11.40 0.41 -0.22
C PHE A 361 10.83 1.84 -0.27
N GLY A 362 11.69 2.87 -0.18
CA GLY A 362 11.26 4.26 -0.38
C GLY A 362 10.66 4.51 -1.77
N ARG A 363 11.28 3.96 -2.82
CA ARG A 363 10.70 4.00 -4.18
C ARG A 363 9.37 3.24 -4.26
N TYR A 364 9.31 2.06 -3.66
CA TYR A 364 8.10 1.25 -3.57
C TYR A 364 6.94 2.03 -2.94
N LEU A 365 7.18 2.69 -1.81
CA LEU A 365 6.15 3.48 -1.12
C LEU A 365 5.62 4.62 -2.01
N LEU A 366 6.49 5.34 -2.74
CA LEU A 366 6.06 6.39 -3.66
C LEU A 366 5.22 5.82 -4.82
N ILE A 367 5.68 4.73 -5.44
CA ILE A 367 4.98 4.07 -6.55
C ILE A 367 3.60 3.56 -6.08
N SER A 368 3.55 2.93 -4.91
CA SER A 368 2.33 2.31 -4.38
C SER A 368 1.32 3.29 -3.80
N SER A 369 1.75 4.51 -3.44
CA SER A 369 0.88 5.55 -2.86
C SER A 369 0.50 6.67 -3.84
N THR A 370 1.00 6.63 -5.08
CA THR A 370 0.86 7.74 -6.01
C THR A 370 0.41 7.26 -7.38
N ARG A 371 -0.59 7.92 -7.97
CA ARG A 371 -1.05 7.64 -9.34
C ARG A 371 -1.48 8.91 -10.05
N LEU A 372 -1.13 9.03 -11.34
CA LEU A 372 -1.54 10.13 -12.20
C LEU A 372 -3.06 10.35 -12.18
N GLY A 373 -3.47 11.61 -12.10
CA GLY A 373 -4.87 12.02 -12.09
C GLY A 373 -5.59 11.87 -10.75
N LEU A 374 -4.93 11.36 -9.71
CA LEU A 374 -5.46 11.22 -8.36
C LEU A 374 -4.86 12.24 -7.39
N LEU A 375 -5.26 12.14 -6.12
CA LEU A 375 -4.68 12.93 -5.04
C LEU A 375 -3.23 12.48 -4.76
N PRO A 376 -2.33 13.39 -4.36
CA PRO A 376 -1.02 13.01 -3.88
C PRO A 376 -1.13 12.26 -2.54
N PRO A 377 -0.10 11.47 -2.13
CA PRO A 377 -0.05 10.88 -0.81
C PRO A 377 -0.04 11.97 0.27
N ASN A 378 -0.88 11.80 1.29
CA ASN A 378 -0.99 12.73 2.41
C ASN A 378 0.09 12.48 3.47
N LEU A 379 -0.05 13.04 4.69
CA LEU A 379 0.90 12.85 5.78
C LEU A 379 1.04 11.37 6.20
N GLN A 380 0.00 10.58 6.04
CA GLN A 380 0.00 9.12 6.26
C GLN A 380 0.44 8.32 5.02
N GLY A 381 0.76 8.97 3.91
CA GLY A 381 0.91 8.32 2.62
C GLY A 381 -0.44 7.90 2.04
N LEU A 382 -0.66 6.60 1.91
CA LEU A 382 -1.94 5.99 1.51
C LEU A 382 -2.58 5.18 2.66
N TRP A 383 -1.80 4.82 3.69
CA TRP A 383 -2.18 3.83 4.69
C TRP A 383 -2.42 4.44 6.05
N CYS A 384 -3.57 4.18 6.63
CA CYS A 384 -3.89 4.49 8.01
C CYS A 384 -4.81 3.42 8.60
N HIS A 385 -4.80 3.25 9.92
CA HIS A 385 -5.58 2.21 10.62
C HIS A 385 -6.52 2.76 11.68
N THR A 386 -6.65 4.08 11.75
CA THR A 386 -7.48 4.76 12.75
C THR A 386 -8.43 5.75 12.12
N ILE A 387 -9.48 6.12 12.84
CA ILE A 387 -10.39 7.20 12.46
C ILE A 387 -9.73 8.56 12.73
N HIS A 388 -9.03 8.69 13.86
CA HIS A 388 -8.29 9.89 14.21
C HIS A 388 -6.81 9.68 13.92
N THR A 389 -6.39 10.09 12.73
CA THR A 389 -5.00 9.97 12.30
C THR A 389 -4.15 11.07 12.93
N PRO A 390 -2.86 10.81 13.23
CA PRO A 390 -1.94 11.83 13.70
C PRO A 390 -1.94 13.04 12.76
N TRP A 391 -2.07 14.25 13.32
CA TRP A 391 -2.19 15.52 12.58
C TRP A 391 -3.25 15.47 11.47
N ASN A 392 -4.37 14.76 11.72
CA ASN A 392 -5.47 14.54 10.77
C ASN A 392 -5.07 13.89 9.44
N GLY A 393 -3.85 13.39 9.31
CA GLY A 393 -3.33 12.88 8.05
C GLY A 393 -3.31 13.93 6.94
N ASP A 394 -3.35 15.22 7.27
CA ASP A 394 -3.57 16.30 6.32
C ASP A 394 -2.34 16.61 5.43
N TYR A 395 -2.50 17.56 4.51
CA TYR A 395 -1.44 18.00 3.61
C TYR A 395 -0.62 19.14 4.26
N HIS A 396 0.48 18.82 4.93
CA HIS A 396 1.40 19.79 5.48
C HIS A 396 2.28 20.40 4.37
N LEU A 397 1.93 21.62 3.94
CA LEU A 397 2.54 22.30 2.79
C LEU A 397 3.85 23.02 3.10
N ASN A 398 4.24 23.08 4.36
CA ASN A 398 5.51 23.71 4.74
C ASN A 398 6.73 22.85 4.40
N ILE A 399 6.61 21.49 4.45
CA ILE A 399 7.72 20.58 4.12
C ILE A 399 7.27 19.13 3.84
N ASN A 400 6.32 18.58 4.61
CA ASN A 400 6.06 17.14 4.61
C ASN A 400 5.56 16.62 3.25
N LEU A 401 4.61 17.30 2.63
CA LEU A 401 4.10 16.92 1.31
C LEU A 401 5.20 16.97 0.24
N GLN A 402 6.06 17.99 0.29
CA GLN A 402 7.22 18.09 -0.60
C GLN A 402 8.19 16.93 -0.40
N MET A 403 8.47 16.56 0.88
CA MET A 403 9.38 15.47 1.21
C MET A 403 8.91 14.12 0.66
N ASN A 404 7.60 13.85 0.65
CA ASN A 404 7.05 12.64 0.04
C ASN A 404 7.45 12.48 -1.44
N HIS A 405 7.67 13.61 -2.15
CA HIS A 405 7.99 13.61 -3.58
C HIS A 405 9.47 13.86 -3.90
N TRP A 406 10.34 14.11 -2.92
CA TRP A 406 11.77 14.30 -3.18
C TRP A 406 12.43 13.16 -3.97
N PRO A 407 12.08 11.88 -3.77
CA PRO A 407 12.67 10.82 -4.56
C PRO A 407 12.17 10.76 -6.01
N ALA A 408 11.07 11.43 -6.38
CA ALA A 408 10.44 11.28 -7.69
C ALA A 408 11.41 11.51 -8.85
N GLU A 409 12.05 12.68 -8.90
CA GLU A 409 12.94 13.06 -10.01
C GLU A 409 14.24 12.24 -9.97
N VAL A 410 14.88 12.16 -8.79
CA VAL A 410 16.21 11.56 -8.65
C VAL A 410 16.19 10.02 -8.76
N THR A 411 15.02 9.40 -8.72
CA THR A 411 14.86 7.95 -8.85
C THR A 411 14.06 7.52 -10.08
N ASN A 412 14.01 8.40 -11.12
CA ASN A 412 13.35 8.13 -12.40
C ASN A 412 11.85 7.79 -12.27
N LEU A 413 11.13 8.60 -11.48
CA LEU A 413 9.70 8.50 -11.22
C LEU A 413 9.00 9.86 -11.40
N SER A 414 9.48 10.70 -12.32
CA SER A 414 9.05 12.12 -12.51
C SER A 414 7.54 12.25 -12.72
N GLU A 415 6.90 11.30 -13.41
CA GLU A 415 5.46 11.33 -13.59
C GLU A 415 4.67 11.21 -12.28
N LEU A 416 5.24 10.59 -11.25
CA LEU A 416 4.62 10.50 -9.92
C LEU A 416 4.73 11.80 -9.11
N HIS A 417 5.45 12.81 -9.62
CA HIS A 417 5.42 14.16 -9.08
C HIS A 417 4.19 14.95 -9.56
N MET A 418 3.62 14.57 -10.70
CA MET A 418 2.49 15.29 -11.31
C MET A 418 1.25 15.39 -10.41
N PRO A 419 0.83 14.36 -9.64
CA PRO A 419 -0.32 14.51 -8.74
C PRO A 419 -0.18 15.66 -7.74
N LEU A 420 1.00 15.89 -7.18
CA LEU A 420 1.27 17.03 -6.31
C LEU A 420 1.15 18.36 -7.08
N ILE A 421 1.73 18.44 -8.27
CA ILE A 421 1.71 19.67 -9.10
C ILE A 421 0.28 20.01 -9.51
N GLU A 422 -0.48 19.03 -9.98
CA GLU A 422 -1.88 19.21 -10.40
C GLU A 422 -2.80 19.56 -9.24
N TRP A 423 -2.61 18.90 -8.09
CA TRP A 423 -3.35 19.23 -6.87
C TRP A 423 -3.05 20.67 -6.43
N THR A 424 -1.76 21.07 -6.41
CA THR A 424 -1.36 22.45 -6.06
C THR A 424 -1.99 23.49 -6.98
N LYS A 425 -2.04 23.24 -8.30
CA LYS A 425 -2.70 24.14 -9.24
C LYS A 425 -4.17 24.36 -8.91
N LYS A 426 -4.89 23.30 -8.48
CA LYS A 426 -6.29 23.41 -8.09
C LYS A 426 -6.53 24.21 -6.81
N GLN A 427 -5.49 24.44 -5.98
CA GLN A 427 -5.63 25.25 -4.77
C GLN A 427 -5.47 26.75 -5.05
N VAL A 428 -4.96 27.12 -6.23
CA VAL A 428 -4.68 28.53 -6.61
C VAL A 428 -5.84 29.16 -7.38
N THR A 429 -6.77 28.38 -7.89
CA THR A 429 -7.97 28.84 -8.62
C THR A 429 -9.21 28.85 -7.74
#